data_2c3dc1e33a3b9846110e3c7e68470106
#
_entry.id   2c3dc1e33a3b9846110e3c7e68470106
#
_cell.length_a   1.000
_cell.length_b   1.000
_cell.length_c   1.000
_cell.angle_alpha   90.00
_cell.angle_beta   90.00
_cell.angle_gamma   90.00
#
_symmetry.space_group_name_H-M   'P 1'
#
loop_
_entity.id
_entity.type
_entity.pdbx_description
1 polymer ?
#
loop_
_entity_poly.entity_id
_entity_poly.type
_entity_poly.pdbx_seq_one_letter_code
_entity_poly.pdbx_strand_id
1 'polypeptide(L)'
;MKKIKQILIGTHNKGKFRELSYLLPRNLKKLSPINLRIKSPKETGKSFKANSELKAKYFFKKTRIPSISDDSGLCVEKLQNRPGIHSSRWAKKNGGFSLAMKKIIKLLKKKNTKAKFVCSLTLQLSEKKKITVQGEIKGNISLKVLGKKGFGYDS
;
A
#
# COMPACT_ATOMS: atom_id res chain seq x y z
N MET A 1 17.36 13.41 -20.79
CA MET A 1 16.21 13.33 -19.84
C MET A 1 16.34 14.43 -18.79
N LYS A 2 15.27 15.22 -18.55
CA LYS A 2 15.31 16.22 -17.46
C LYS A 2 15.45 15.48 -16.10
N LYS A 3 16.41 15.91 -15.29
CA LYS A 3 16.66 15.36 -13.94
C LYS A 3 15.42 15.61 -13.06
N ILE A 4 14.87 14.56 -12.46
CA ILE A 4 13.75 14.69 -11.52
C ILE A 4 14.29 15.32 -10.24
N LYS A 5 13.77 16.49 -9.86
CA LYS A 5 14.16 17.21 -8.64
C LYS A 5 13.18 16.98 -7.48
N GLN A 6 11.93 16.61 -7.79
CA GLN A 6 10.88 16.37 -6.79
C GLN A 6 9.95 15.25 -7.23
N ILE A 7 9.35 14.59 -6.24
CA ILE A 7 8.39 13.51 -6.44
C ILE A 7 7.25 13.62 -5.44
N LEU A 8 6.05 13.33 -5.87
CA LEU A 8 4.89 13.19 -4.98
C LEU A 8 4.74 11.72 -4.58
N ILE A 9 4.80 11.45 -3.29
CA ILE A 9 4.50 10.13 -2.72
C ILE A 9 2.99 10.09 -2.45
N GLY A 10 2.25 9.47 -3.36
CA GLY A 10 0.78 9.48 -3.42
C GLY A 10 0.12 8.57 -2.38
N THR A 11 0.36 8.86 -1.11
CA THR A 11 -0.27 8.14 0.01
C THR A 11 -0.66 9.09 1.14
N HIS A 12 -1.76 8.80 1.84
CA HIS A 12 -2.18 9.47 3.08
C HIS A 12 -1.76 8.67 4.33
N ASN A 13 -1.19 7.47 4.15
CA ASN A 13 -0.66 6.67 5.25
C ASN A 13 0.75 7.15 5.62
N LYS A 14 0.90 7.68 6.84
CA LYS A 14 2.18 8.20 7.34
C LYS A 14 3.29 7.13 7.39
N GLY A 15 2.97 5.87 7.67
CA GLY A 15 3.92 4.75 7.66
C GLY A 15 4.46 4.50 6.25
N LYS A 16 3.57 4.33 5.27
CA LYS A 16 3.96 4.17 3.85
C LYS A 16 4.75 5.37 3.32
N PHE A 17 4.35 6.59 3.70
CA PHE A 17 5.10 7.78 3.31
C PHE A 17 6.54 7.74 3.83
N ARG A 18 6.75 7.36 5.09
CA ARG A 18 8.09 7.23 5.68
C ARG A 18 8.92 6.17 4.97
N GLU A 19 8.37 4.97 4.76
CA GLU A 19 9.06 3.88 4.07
C GLU A 19 9.48 4.27 2.65
N LEU A 20 8.54 4.77 1.84
CA LEU A 20 8.84 5.21 0.48
C LEU A 20 9.84 6.37 0.46
N SER A 21 9.76 7.29 1.43
CA SER A 21 10.71 8.38 1.56
C SER A 21 12.13 7.88 1.85
N TYR A 22 12.25 6.83 2.65
CA TYR A 22 13.54 6.23 2.97
C TYR A 22 14.17 5.51 1.76
N LEU A 23 13.35 4.83 0.96
CA LEU A 23 13.79 4.10 -0.23
C LEU A 23 14.16 5.00 -1.41
N LEU A 24 13.66 6.23 -1.45
CA LEU A 24 13.93 7.18 -2.52
C LEU A 24 15.23 7.98 -2.27
N PRO A 25 15.95 8.41 -3.33
CA PRO A 25 17.18 9.18 -3.20
C PRO A 25 17.05 10.38 -2.26
N ARG A 26 18.06 10.62 -1.41
CA ARG A 26 18.02 11.68 -0.38
C ARG A 26 17.90 13.08 -0.98
N ASN A 27 18.54 13.33 -2.11
CA ASN A 27 18.53 14.63 -2.82
C ASN A 27 17.22 14.91 -3.57
N LEU A 28 16.25 14.00 -3.54
CA LEU A 28 14.96 14.17 -4.18
C LEU A 28 13.97 14.79 -3.19
N LYS A 29 13.38 15.95 -3.52
CA LYS A 29 12.33 16.57 -2.70
C LYS A 29 11.08 15.70 -2.70
N LYS A 30 10.66 15.19 -1.53
CA LYS A 30 9.48 14.34 -1.35
C LYS A 30 8.30 15.20 -0.93
N LEU A 31 7.21 15.11 -1.68
CA LEU A 31 5.96 15.83 -1.40
C LEU A 31 4.88 14.83 -0.98
N SER A 32 3.96 15.28 -0.14
CA SER A 32 2.82 14.47 0.31
C SER A 32 1.52 15.09 -0.20
N PRO A 33 0.49 14.28 -0.52
CA PRO A 33 -0.84 14.79 -0.86
C PRO A 33 -1.45 15.61 0.27
N ILE A 34 -1.10 15.31 1.52
CA ILE A 34 -1.59 16.03 2.71
C ILE A 34 -1.13 17.49 2.65
N ASN A 35 0.17 17.71 2.41
CA ASN A 35 0.75 19.06 2.33
C ASN A 35 0.16 19.88 1.16
N LEU A 36 -0.24 19.19 0.10
CA LEU A 36 -0.86 19.80 -1.08
C LEU A 36 -2.40 19.86 -0.99
N ARG A 37 -2.99 19.43 0.11
CA ARG A 37 -4.44 19.38 0.34
C ARG A 37 -5.21 18.61 -0.75
N ILE A 38 -4.58 17.57 -1.31
CA ILE A 38 -5.17 16.72 -2.35
C ILE A 38 -5.75 15.46 -1.69
N LYS A 39 -7.03 15.20 -1.90
CA LYS A 39 -7.71 13.99 -1.43
C LYS A 39 -7.25 12.76 -2.22
N SER A 40 -7.30 11.58 -1.60
CA SER A 40 -7.09 10.31 -2.30
C SER A 40 -8.20 10.03 -3.30
N PRO A 41 -7.89 9.45 -4.46
CA PRO A 41 -8.92 8.94 -5.36
C PRO A 41 -9.61 7.71 -4.74
N LYS A 42 -10.82 7.43 -5.18
CA LYS A 42 -11.50 6.19 -4.87
C LYS A 42 -10.80 5.03 -5.58
N GLU A 43 -10.41 4.02 -4.83
CA GLU A 43 -9.79 2.80 -5.37
C GLU A 43 -10.88 1.90 -5.97
N THR A 44 -10.96 1.89 -7.28
CA THR A 44 -11.96 1.11 -8.06
C THR A 44 -11.32 -0.05 -8.83
N GLY A 45 -10.01 -0.20 -8.74
CA GLY A 45 -9.26 -1.27 -9.40
C GLY A 45 -9.56 -2.64 -8.78
N LYS A 46 -9.51 -3.67 -9.62
CA LYS A 46 -9.72 -5.07 -9.23
C LYS A 46 -8.43 -5.81 -8.84
N SER A 47 -7.30 -5.13 -8.83
CA SER A 47 -5.99 -5.66 -8.44
C SER A 47 -5.13 -4.60 -7.78
N PHE A 48 -4.09 -5.04 -7.04
CA PHE A 48 -3.09 -4.13 -6.46
C PHE A 48 -2.43 -3.25 -7.55
N LYS A 49 -2.07 -3.86 -8.68
CA LYS A 49 -1.53 -3.15 -9.84
C LYS A 49 -2.47 -2.05 -10.32
N ALA A 50 -3.73 -2.39 -10.57
CA ALA A 50 -4.71 -1.42 -11.07
C ALA A 50 -4.92 -0.25 -10.11
N ASN A 51 -4.95 -0.50 -8.78
CA ASN A 51 -5.11 0.54 -7.78
C ASN A 51 -3.86 1.41 -7.64
N SER A 52 -2.65 0.84 -7.67
CA SER A 52 -1.41 1.63 -7.63
C SER A 52 -1.28 2.53 -8.86
N GLU A 53 -1.61 2.02 -10.05
CA GLU A 53 -1.63 2.79 -11.30
C GLU A 53 -2.67 3.91 -11.27
N LEU A 54 -3.88 3.62 -10.82
CA LEU A 54 -4.96 4.61 -10.67
C LEU A 54 -4.51 5.76 -9.76
N LYS A 55 -3.94 5.45 -8.60
CA LYS A 55 -3.46 6.47 -7.65
C LYS A 55 -2.32 7.30 -8.22
N ALA A 56 -1.30 6.67 -8.78
CA ALA A 56 -0.14 7.37 -9.34
C ALA A 56 -0.56 8.33 -10.48
N LYS A 57 -1.41 7.85 -11.40
CA LYS A 57 -1.97 8.66 -12.50
C LYS A 57 -2.82 9.82 -11.98
N TYR A 58 -3.66 9.57 -10.97
CA TYR A 58 -4.50 10.61 -10.37
C TYR A 58 -3.66 11.75 -9.80
N PHE A 59 -2.67 11.44 -8.97
CA PHE A 59 -1.82 12.45 -8.34
C PHE A 59 -0.96 13.19 -9.36
N PHE A 60 -0.42 12.49 -10.36
CA PHE A 60 0.28 13.13 -11.47
C PHE A 60 -0.61 14.12 -12.23
N LYS A 61 -1.85 13.72 -12.57
CA LYS A 61 -2.78 14.62 -13.27
C LYS A 61 -3.09 15.88 -12.46
N LYS A 62 -3.20 15.77 -11.14
CA LYS A 62 -3.49 16.91 -10.24
C LYS A 62 -2.33 17.87 -10.07
N THR A 63 -1.08 17.39 -10.12
CA THR A 63 0.09 18.18 -9.74
C THR A 63 1.08 18.42 -10.86
N ARG A 64 1.03 17.60 -11.91
CA ARG A 64 2.06 17.52 -12.98
C ARG A 64 3.47 17.17 -12.46
N ILE A 65 3.55 16.71 -11.20
CA ILE A 65 4.79 16.23 -10.57
C ILE A 65 4.86 14.71 -10.74
N PRO A 66 6.03 14.13 -11.10
CA PRO A 66 6.20 12.68 -11.05
C PRO A 66 5.67 12.10 -9.74
N SER A 67 4.82 11.10 -9.83
CA SER A 67 4.08 10.60 -8.66
C SER A 67 4.27 9.11 -8.50
N ILE A 68 4.68 8.69 -7.31
CA ILE A 68 4.78 7.28 -6.92
C ILE A 68 3.63 6.93 -5.97
N SER A 69 2.95 5.83 -6.24
CA SER A 69 1.89 5.32 -5.35
C SER A 69 1.98 3.81 -5.25
N ASP A 70 1.62 3.30 -4.09
CA ASP A 70 1.51 1.88 -3.83
C ASP A 70 0.05 1.44 -3.63
N ASP A 71 -0.20 0.18 -3.87
CA ASP A 71 -1.32 -0.55 -3.27
C ASP A 71 -0.80 -1.87 -2.71
N SER A 72 -1.16 -2.16 -1.47
CA SER A 72 -0.62 -3.31 -0.76
C SER A 72 -1.62 -3.93 0.21
N GLY A 73 -1.46 -5.22 0.47
CA GLY A 73 -2.35 -5.91 1.40
C GLY A 73 -1.94 -7.33 1.70
N LEU A 74 -2.63 -7.89 2.70
CA LEU A 74 -2.50 -9.25 3.16
C LEU A 74 -3.46 -10.16 2.41
N CYS A 75 -2.93 -11.22 1.82
CA CYS A 75 -3.70 -12.28 1.16
C CYS A 75 -3.56 -13.57 1.98
N VAL A 76 -4.66 -14.09 2.49
CA VAL A 76 -4.69 -15.31 3.32
C VAL A 76 -5.34 -16.43 2.53
N GLU A 77 -4.61 -17.51 2.26
CA GLU A 77 -5.03 -18.60 1.36
C GLU A 77 -6.38 -19.21 1.78
N LYS A 78 -6.52 -19.62 3.03
CA LYS A 78 -7.78 -20.20 3.56
C LYS A 78 -8.96 -19.24 3.59
N LEU A 79 -8.71 -17.94 3.41
CA LEU A 79 -9.76 -16.94 3.29
C LEU A 79 -9.96 -16.49 1.83
N GLN A 80 -9.58 -17.32 0.86
CA GLN A 80 -9.69 -17.02 -0.58
C GLN A 80 -8.95 -15.71 -0.93
N ASN A 81 -7.72 -15.57 -0.43
CA ASN A 81 -6.87 -14.39 -0.55
C ASN A 81 -7.47 -13.09 0.03
N ARG A 82 -8.50 -13.18 0.87
CA ARG A 82 -9.00 -12.02 1.61
C ARG A 82 -8.13 -11.73 2.84
N PRO A 83 -8.01 -10.47 3.29
CA PRO A 83 -8.67 -9.26 2.79
C PRO A 83 -8.15 -8.72 1.44
N GLY A 84 -6.94 -9.08 0.97
CA GLY A 84 -6.40 -8.71 -0.34
C GLY A 84 -6.37 -7.19 -0.56
N ILE A 85 -6.85 -6.72 -1.72
CA ILE A 85 -6.95 -5.29 -2.06
C ILE A 85 -7.86 -4.49 -1.10
N HIS A 86 -8.61 -5.18 -0.25
CA HIS A 86 -9.47 -4.58 0.76
C HIS A 86 -8.83 -4.50 2.16
N SER A 87 -7.53 -4.77 2.29
CA SER A 87 -6.84 -4.86 3.58
C SER A 87 -7.06 -3.65 4.49
N SER A 88 -6.89 -2.44 3.98
CA SER A 88 -7.12 -1.21 4.75
C SER A 88 -8.59 -1.03 5.12
N ARG A 89 -9.52 -1.30 4.18
CA ARG A 89 -10.97 -1.23 4.42
C ARG A 89 -11.44 -2.28 5.43
N TRP A 90 -10.89 -3.48 5.34
CA TRP A 90 -11.14 -4.53 6.32
C TRP A 90 -10.70 -4.12 7.73
N ALA A 91 -9.49 -3.56 7.87
CA ALA A 91 -9.00 -3.06 9.14
C ALA A 91 -9.91 -1.96 9.70
N LYS A 92 -10.27 -0.96 8.88
CA LYS A 92 -11.16 0.12 9.29
C LYS A 92 -12.52 -0.40 9.75
N LYS A 93 -13.13 -1.33 8.99
CA LYS A 93 -14.43 -1.95 9.35
C LYS A 93 -14.38 -2.73 10.66
N ASN A 94 -13.22 -3.24 11.05
CA ASN A 94 -13.05 -4.05 12.26
C ASN A 94 -12.43 -3.27 13.43
N GLY A 95 -12.40 -1.94 13.39
CA GLY A 95 -11.91 -1.12 14.50
C GLY A 95 -10.38 -0.98 14.56
N GLY A 96 -9.69 -1.19 13.42
CA GLY A 96 -8.24 -1.05 13.30
C GLY A 96 -7.52 -2.36 13.01
N PHE A 97 -6.22 -2.26 12.75
CA PHE A 97 -5.42 -3.41 12.32
C PHE A 97 -5.30 -4.50 13.39
N SER A 98 -5.13 -4.12 14.66
CA SER A 98 -5.03 -5.08 15.76
C SER A 98 -6.28 -5.97 15.87
N LEU A 99 -7.46 -5.38 15.84
CA LEU A 99 -8.73 -6.12 15.88
C LEU A 99 -8.96 -6.93 14.60
N ALA A 100 -8.55 -6.38 13.45
CA ALA A 100 -8.63 -7.08 12.17
C ALA A 100 -7.75 -8.34 12.15
N MET A 101 -6.52 -8.28 12.70
CA MET A 101 -5.63 -9.44 12.86
C MET A 101 -6.24 -10.49 13.76
N LYS A 102 -6.74 -10.11 14.95
CA LYS A 102 -7.43 -11.02 15.88
C LYS A 102 -8.62 -11.71 15.19
N LYS A 103 -9.39 -10.96 14.37
CA LYS A 103 -10.51 -11.51 13.60
C LYS A 103 -10.06 -12.52 12.56
N ILE A 104 -8.97 -12.25 11.82
CA ILE A 104 -8.39 -13.21 10.86
C ILE A 104 -8.00 -14.49 11.59
N ILE A 105 -7.26 -14.41 12.69
CA ILE A 105 -6.86 -15.57 13.50
C ILE A 105 -8.08 -16.37 13.98
N LYS A 106 -9.14 -15.68 14.46
CA LYS A 106 -10.40 -16.33 14.87
C LYS A 106 -11.08 -17.07 13.71
N LEU A 107 -11.15 -16.44 12.52
CA LEU A 107 -11.75 -17.07 11.32
C LEU A 107 -10.99 -18.32 10.88
N LEU A 108 -9.68 -18.35 11.10
CA LEU A 108 -8.84 -19.51 10.80
C LEU A 108 -8.98 -20.65 11.79
N LYS A 109 -9.76 -20.48 12.87
CA LYS A 109 -9.96 -21.49 13.93
C LYS A 109 -8.63 -22.06 14.45
N LYS A 110 -7.63 -21.19 14.64
CA LYS A 110 -6.26 -21.54 15.06
C LYS A 110 -5.53 -22.55 14.13
N LYS A 111 -5.99 -22.72 12.90
CA LYS A 111 -5.29 -23.55 11.91
C LYS A 111 -4.24 -22.71 11.20
N ASN A 112 -3.01 -23.24 11.11
CA ASN A 112 -1.97 -22.62 10.30
C ASN A 112 -2.40 -22.52 8.83
N THR A 113 -2.09 -21.44 8.17
CA THR A 113 -2.39 -21.22 6.76
C THR A 113 -1.33 -20.35 6.11
N LYS A 114 -1.07 -20.62 4.85
CA LYS A 114 -0.21 -19.79 4.01
C LYS A 114 -0.86 -18.42 3.79
N ALA A 115 -0.02 -17.43 3.77
CA ALA A 115 -0.41 -16.06 3.47
C ALA A 115 0.71 -15.36 2.71
N LYS A 116 0.39 -14.24 2.09
CA LYS A 116 1.38 -13.37 1.49
C LYS A 116 1.00 -11.90 1.67
N PHE A 117 2.01 -11.07 1.85
CA PHE A 117 1.89 -9.64 1.59
C PHE A 117 2.18 -9.39 0.12
N VAL A 118 1.34 -8.58 -0.51
CA VAL A 118 1.53 -8.11 -1.88
C VAL A 118 1.66 -6.60 -1.84
N CYS A 119 2.65 -6.07 -2.56
CA CYS A 119 2.80 -4.63 -2.77
C CYS A 119 3.01 -4.37 -4.26
N SER A 120 2.17 -3.54 -4.85
CA SER A 120 2.35 -3.01 -6.19
C SER A 120 2.69 -1.53 -6.11
N LEU A 121 3.78 -1.14 -6.75
CA LEU A 121 4.30 0.22 -6.81
C LEU A 121 4.23 0.75 -8.24
N THR A 122 3.67 1.94 -8.42
CA THR A 122 3.62 2.61 -9.72
C THR A 122 4.25 3.99 -9.63
N LEU A 123 5.22 4.24 -10.51
CA LEU A 123 5.79 5.56 -10.76
C LEU A 123 5.23 6.12 -12.06
N GLN A 124 4.43 7.17 -11.99
CA GLN A 124 3.95 7.94 -13.14
C GLN A 124 4.90 9.12 -13.39
N LEU A 125 5.60 9.08 -14.50
CA LEU A 125 6.61 10.08 -14.89
C LEU A 125 6.05 11.19 -15.76
N SER A 126 5.14 10.83 -16.66
CA SER A 126 4.45 11.75 -17.59
C SER A 126 3.08 11.19 -17.93
N GLU A 127 2.30 11.87 -18.74
CA GLU A 127 0.99 11.38 -19.23
C GLU A 127 1.08 9.97 -19.84
N LYS A 128 2.15 9.73 -20.61
CA LYS A 128 2.36 8.51 -21.39
C LYS A 128 3.34 7.52 -20.76
N LYS A 129 4.17 7.95 -19.78
CA LYS A 129 5.25 7.14 -19.23
C LYS A 129 4.98 6.77 -17.78
N LYS A 130 4.80 5.47 -17.53
CA LYS A 130 4.72 4.89 -16.19
C LYS A 130 5.57 3.64 -16.08
N ILE A 131 5.97 3.31 -14.87
CA ILE A 131 6.66 2.08 -14.51
C ILE A 131 5.88 1.49 -13.35
N THR A 132 5.49 0.22 -13.45
CA THR A 132 4.81 -0.51 -12.37
C THR A 132 5.57 -1.79 -12.07
N VAL A 133 5.84 -2.01 -10.78
CA VAL A 133 6.46 -3.23 -10.26
C VAL A 133 5.59 -3.81 -9.16
N GLN A 134 5.65 -5.12 -8.98
CA GLN A 134 4.95 -5.81 -7.91
C GLN A 134 5.88 -6.82 -7.25
N GLY A 135 5.89 -6.81 -5.93
CA GLY A 135 6.57 -7.80 -5.11
C GLY A 135 5.61 -8.49 -4.15
N GLU A 136 6.01 -9.67 -3.69
CA GLU A 136 5.28 -10.38 -2.66
C GLU A 136 6.23 -11.07 -1.68
N ILE A 137 5.84 -11.13 -0.41
CA ILE A 137 6.51 -11.89 0.64
C ILE A 137 5.56 -12.97 1.10
N LYS A 138 5.99 -14.23 1.02
CA LYS A 138 5.21 -15.41 1.41
C LYS A 138 5.56 -15.84 2.82
N GLY A 139 4.59 -16.34 3.55
CA GLY A 139 4.76 -16.86 4.91
C GLY A 139 3.50 -17.55 5.40
N ASN A 140 3.39 -17.66 6.71
CA ASN A 140 2.23 -18.27 7.38
C ASN A 140 1.62 -17.27 8.38
N ILE A 141 0.32 -17.39 8.62
CA ILE A 141 -0.34 -16.61 9.67
C ILE A 141 0.06 -17.18 11.02
N SER A 142 0.62 -16.33 11.88
CA SER A 142 0.83 -16.64 13.30
C SER A 142 -0.51 -16.85 14.03
N LEU A 143 -0.53 -17.80 14.97
CA LEU A 143 -1.70 -18.04 15.83
C LEU A 143 -1.90 -16.95 16.90
N LYS A 144 -0.94 -16.06 17.04
CA LYS A 144 -0.97 -14.90 17.94
C LYS A 144 -0.57 -13.65 17.19
N VAL A 145 -1.09 -12.49 17.59
CA VAL A 145 -0.58 -11.21 17.12
C VAL A 145 0.80 -11.00 17.72
N LEU A 146 1.81 -10.83 16.87
CA LEU A 146 3.22 -10.67 17.25
C LEU A 146 3.75 -9.36 16.72
N GLY A 147 4.75 -8.81 17.43
CA GLY A 147 5.45 -7.60 17.00
C GLY A 147 4.93 -6.31 17.65
N LYS A 148 5.77 -5.26 17.59
CA LYS A 148 5.47 -3.93 18.15
C LYS A 148 6.10 -2.79 17.33
N LYS A 149 6.80 -3.10 16.25
CA LYS A 149 7.64 -2.11 15.53
C LYS A 149 7.13 -1.74 14.14
N GLY A 150 6.24 -2.51 13.54
CA GLY A 150 5.70 -2.28 12.21
C GLY A 150 4.43 -1.42 12.21
N PHE A 151 3.69 -1.47 11.13
CA PHE A 151 2.35 -0.89 11.02
C PHE A 151 1.46 -1.76 10.14
N GLY A 152 0.14 -1.58 10.27
CA GLY A 152 -0.79 -2.36 9.48
C GLY A 152 -0.92 -3.79 9.99
N TYR A 153 -0.79 -4.75 9.08
CA TYR A 153 -0.79 -6.19 9.40
C TYR A 153 0.61 -6.73 9.72
N ASP A 154 1.62 -5.86 9.69
CA ASP A 154 3.02 -6.17 9.98
C ASP A 154 3.47 -5.47 11.27
N SER A 155 2.76 -5.72 12.36
CA SER A 155 3.02 -5.11 13.67
C SER A 155 3.41 -6.16 14.71
#